data_07561ffa2a91d9f1d5303b5f65bc0335
#
_entry.id   07561ffa2a91d9f1d5303b5f65bc0335
#
_cell.length_a   1.000
_cell.length_b   1.000
_cell.length_c   1.000
_cell.angle_alpha   90.00
_cell.angle_beta   90.00
_cell.angle_gamma   90.00
#
_symmetry.space_group_name_H-M   'P 1'
#
loop_
_entity.id
_entity.type
_entity.pdbx_description
1 polymer ?
#
loop_
_entity_poly.entity_id
_entity_poly.type
_entity_poly.pdbx_seq_one_letter_code
_entity_poly.pdbx_strand_id
1 'polypeptide(L)'
;MNFVTFDASYVSKLRAGDTSTEQHFINYFSELMLLKLRPRLSRPELIEDVKQETFSRTLSLIRSEGGLRHAERLGPLVNSICNNVLMEQYRTASRAEPLEDGAAGRLVEDGPNALSMVIADDTRRVVRQVLDRLNERDRSLLQAVFLEERDKDEVCRELGVDRDYLRVLLHRAKGSFRALYSKQAGGRTLH
;
A
#
# COMPACT_ATOMS: atom_id res chain seq x y z
N MET A 1 -4.89 -2.49 -14.48
CA MET A 1 -3.77 -2.99 -13.63
C MET A 1 -3.89 -4.49 -13.53
N ASN A 2 -3.02 -5.22 -14.20
CA ASN A 2 -2.99 -6.67 -14.06
C ASN A 2 -2.39 -7.00 -12.69
N PHE A 3 -3.14 -7.67 -11.84
CA PHE A 3 -2.60 -8.20 -10.59
C PHE A 3 -1.62 -9.32 -10.94
N VAL A 4 -0.34 -9.01 -10.91
CA VAL A 4 0.71 -9.99 -11.12
C VAL A 4 0.74 -10.89 -9.89
N THR A 5 0.52 -12.19 -10.11
CA THR A 5 0.76 -13.18 -9.06
C THR A 5 2.25 -13.43 -9.02
N PHE A 6 2.91 -12.96 -7.98
CA PHE A 6 4.34 -13.21 -7.79
C PHE A 6 4.53 -14.66 -7.34
N ASP A 7 5.23 -15.44 -8.15
CA ASP A 7 5.54 -16.84 -7.86
C ASP A 7 6.97 -17.02 -7.30
N ALA A 8 7.30 -18.25 -6.95
CA ALA A 8 8.61 -18.59 -6.41
C ALA A 8 9.75 -18.32 -7.42
N SER A 9 9.48 -18.48 -8.73
CA SER A 9 10.43 -18.20 -9.80
C SER A 9 10.77 -16.71 -9.86
N TYR A 10 9.76 -15.85 -9.74
CA TYR A 10 9.94 -14.40 -9.72
C TYR A 10 10.81 -13.97 -8.52
N VAL A 11 10.52 -14.47 -7.31
CA VAL A 11 11.32 -14.16 -6.12
C VAL A 11 12.75 -14.71 -6.24
N SER A 12 12.93 -15.89 -6.84
CA SER A 12 14.26 -16.44 -7.09
C SER A 12 15.09 -15.55 -8.03
N LYS A 13 14.50 -15.03 -9.10
CA LYS A 13 15.15 -14.10 -10.03
C LYS A 13 15.51 -12.78 -9.35
N LEU A 14 14.62 -12.21 -8.52
CA LEU A 14 14.93 -11.03 -7.70
C LEU A 14 16.11 -11.28 -6.76
N ARG A 15 16.16 -12.46 -6.13
CA ARG A 15 17.27 -12.85 -5.26
C ARG A 15 18.59 -12.98 -6.02
N ALA A 16 18.55 -13.50 -7.23
CA ALA A 16 19.72 -13.63 -8.11
C ALA A 16 20.17 -12.30 -8.72
N GLY A 17 19.42 -11.20 -8.56
CA GLY A 17 19.77 -9.90 -9.15
C GLY A 17 19.47 -9.81 -10.65
N ASP A 18 18.46 -10.53 -11.14
CA ASP A 18 18.04 -10.42 -12.55
C ASP A 18 17.50 -9.04 -12.85
N THR A 19 18.23 -8.29 -13.67
CA THR A 19 17.98 -6.88 -13.98
C THR A 19 16.57 -6.63 -14.53
N SER A 20 16.08 -7.52 -15.39
CA SER A 20 14.75 -7.38 -16.00
C SER A 20 13.65 -7.55 -14.96
N THR A 21 13.81 -8.53 -14.07
CA THR A 21 12.86 -8.78 -12.99
C THR A 21 12.89 -7.66 -11.95
N GLU A 22 14.07 -7.12 -11.63
CA GLU A 22 14.20 -5.96 -10.74
C GLU A 22 13.55 -4.70 -11.32
N GLN A 23 13.77 -4.43 -12.60
CA GLN A 23 13.15 -3.28 -13.27
C GLN A 23 11.62 -3.42 -13.28
N HIS A 24 11.11 -4.61 -13.57
CA HIS A 24 9.67 -4.88 -13.48
C HIS A 24 9.15 -4.67 -12.06
N PHE A 25 9.86 -5.18 -11.04
CA PHE A 25 9.51 -5.03 -9.64
C PHE A 25 9.45 -3.55 -9.23
N ILE A 26 10.48 -2.77 -9.56
CA ILE A 26 10.55 -1.34 -9.26
C ILE A 26 9.40 -0.59 -9.94
N ASN A 27 9.18 -0.81 -11.23
CA ASN A 27 8.11 -0.13 -11.97
C ASN A 27 6.73 -0.44 -11.39
N TYR A 28 6.44 -1.73 -11.15
CA TYR A 28 5.15 -2.17 -10.62
C TYR A 28 4.85 -1.56 -9.24
N PHE A 29 5.80 -1.64 -8.30
CA PHE A 29 5.57 -1.14 -6.95
C PHE A 29 5.73 0.37 -6.85
N SER A 30 6.48 1.04 -7.74
CA SER A 30 6.55 2.51 -7.79
C SER A 30 5.18 3.14 -7.99
N GLU A 31 4.39 2.62 -8.93
CA GLU A 31 3.04 3.13 -9.18
C GLU A 31 2.15 2.98 -7.94
N LEU A 32 2.18 1.81 -7.30
CA LEU A 32 1.40 1.54 -6.09
C LEU A 32 1.83 2.43 -4.92
N MET A 33 3.14 2.62 -4.73
CA MET A 33 3.65 3.50 -3.69
C MET A 33 3.31 4.97 -3.95
N LEU A 34 3.36 5.45 -5.20
CA LEU A 34 2.93 6.81 -5.54
C LEU A 34 1.48 7.07 -5.18
N LEU A 35 0.57 6.14 -5.47
CA LEU A 35 -0.84 6.25 -5.08
C LEU A 35 -1.02 6.36 -3.57
N LYS A 36 -0.16 5.70 -2.81
CA LYS A 36 -0.18 5.71 -1.35
C LYS A 36 0.48 6.94 -0.74
N LEU A 37 1.61 7.37 -1.27
CA LEU A 37 2.45 8.40 -0.66
C LEU A 37 2.02 9.83 -1.02
N ARG A 38 1.50 10.07 -2.23
CA ARG A 38 1.03 11.40 -2.66
C ARG A 38 0.04 12.08 -1.71
N PRO A 39 -0.97 11.40 -1.16
CA PRO A 39 -1.88 12.05 -0.22
C PRO A 39 -1.27 12.28 1.18
N ARG A 40 -0.07 11.78 1.45
CA ARG A 40 0.58 11.79 2.76
C ARG A 40 1.83 12.66 2.83
N LEU A 41 2.48 12.86 1.71
CA LEU A 41 3.70 13.63 1.59
C LEU A 41 3.51 14.71 0.53
N SER A 42 3.70 15.97 0.92
CA SER A 42 3.56 17.13 0.04
C SER A 42 4.79 17.38 -0.83
N ARG A 43 5.97 16.89 -0.42
CA ARG A 43 7.24 17.12 -1.10
C ARG A 43 7.59 15.92 -1.98
N PRO A 44 7.75 16.12 -3.31
CA PRO A 44 8.11 15.05 -4.24
C PRO A 44 9.41 14.34 -3.87
N GLU A 45 10.40 15.07 -3.34
CA GLU A 45 11.70 14.52 -2.93
C GLU A 45 11.53 13.47 -1.83
N LEU A 46 10.67 13.75 -0.83
CA LEU A 46 10.38 12.80 0.26
C LEU A 46 9.66 11.55 -0.27
N ILE A 47 8.84 11.68 -1.30
CA ILE A 47 8.19 10.52 -1.93
C ILE A 47 9.24 9.63 -2.60
N GLU A 48 10.19 10.23 -3.33
CA GLU A 48 11.27 9.47 -3.96
C GLU A 48 12.19 8.83 -2.93
N ASP A 49 12.55 9.53 -1.86
CA ASP A 49 13.36 8.99 -0.76
C ASP A 49 12.68 7.77 -0.11
N VAL A 50 11.38 7.87 0.22
CA VAL A 50 10.62 6.74 0.78
C VAL A 50 10.57 5.56 -0.19
N LYS A 51 10.40 5.81 -1.49
CA LYS A 51 10.40 4.75 -2.51
C LYS A 51 11.76 4.05 -2.59
N GLN A 52 12.84 4.82 -2.73
CA GLN A 52 14.19 4.30 -2.83
C GLN A 52 14.56 3.46 -1.61
N GLU A 53 14.30 3.97 -0.42
CA GLU A 53 14.58 3.26 0.82
C GLU A 53 13.73 1.98 0.97
N THR A 54 12.46 2.03 0.54
CA THR A 54 11.59 0.86 0.52
C THR A 54 12.13 -0.22 -0.40
N PHE A 55 12.57 0.13 -1.61
CA PHE A 55 13.16 -0.82 -2.55
C PHE A 55 14.47 -1.40 -2.04
N SER A 56 15.37 -0.54 -1.53
CA SER A 56 16.64 -0.95 -0.94
C SER A 56 16.45 -1.98 0.16
N ARG A 57 15.61 -1.69 1.16
CA ARG A 57 15.32 -2.61 2.27
C ARG A 57 14.64 -3.90 1.80
N THR A 58 13.71 -3.79 0.85
CA THR A 58 13.01 -4.97 0.32
C THR A 58 13.96 -5.91 -0.40
N LEU A 59 14.78 -5.40 -1.32
CA LEU A 59 15.75 -6.20 -2.08
C LEU A 59 16.82 -6.79 -1.16
N SER A 60 17.32 -6.02 -0.19
CA SER A 60 18.27 -6.51 0.81
C SER A 60 17.69 -7.68 1.60
N LEU A 61 16.43 -7.57 2.04
CA LEU A 61 15.76 -8.64 2.77
C LEU A 61 15.54 -9.89 1.90
N ILE A 62 15.13 -9.72 0.62
CA ILE A 62 14.94 -10.85 -0.30
C ILE A 62 16.26 -11.59 -0.54
N ARG A 63 17.39 -10.88 -0.57
CA ARG A 63 18.73 -11.43 -0.81
C ARG A 63 19.39 -12.01 0.44
N SER A 64 18.90 -11.67 1.63
CA SER A 64 19.48 -12.18 2.89
C SER A 64 19.20 -13.69 3.11
N GLU A 65 20.02 -14.32 3.94
CA GLU A 65 19.77 -15.68 4.43
C GLU A 65 18.43 -15.73 5.17
N GLY A 66 17.57 -16.64 4.79
CA GLY A 66 16.22 -16.75 5.35
C GLY A 66 15.21 -15.77 4.80
N GLY A 67 15.52 -14.98 3.76
CA GLY A 67 14.69 -13.98 3.11
C GLY A 67 13.24 -14.42 2.84
N LEU A 68 12.56 -13.80 1.89
CA LEU A 68 11.14 -14.09 1.62
C LEU A 68 10.92 -15.56 1.25
N ARG A 69 10.31 -16.35 2.16
CA ARG A 69 10.02 -17.78 1.98
C ARG A 69 8.76 -18.03 1.15
N HIS A 70 7.83 -17.10 1.18
CA HIS A 70 6.51 -17.18 0.56
C HIS A 70 6.35 -16.08 -0.46
N ALA A 71 6.39 -16.40 -1.75
CA ALA A 71 6.33 -15.43 -2.84
C ALA A 71 5.06 -14.58 -2.82
N GLU A 72 3.93 -15.17 -2.42
CA GLU A 72 2.64 -14.49 -2.26
C GLU A 72 2.67 -13.38 -1.21
N ARG A 73 3.68 -13.35 -0.35
CA ARG A 73 3.89 -12.30 0.66
C ARG A 73 4.72 -11.12 0.16
N LEU A 74 5.18 -11.13 -1.08
CA LEU A 74 6.00 -10.04 -1.63
C LEU A 74 5.29 -8.69 -1.55
N GLY A 75 4.04 -8.61 -2.01
CA GLY A 75 3.26 -7.37 -1.92
C GLY A 75 3.04 -6.88 -0.49
N PRO A 76 2.54 -7.72 0.43
CA PRO A 76 2.46 -7.38 1.86
C PRO A 76 3.79 -6.94 2.48
N LEU A 77 4.91 -7.55 2.09
CA LEU A 77 6.24 -7.20 2.56
C LEU A 77 6.63 -5.77 2.13
N VAL A 78 6.53 -5.47 0.83
CA VAL A 78 6.80 -4.13 0.29
C VAL A 78 5.95 -3.08 0.98
N ASN A 79 4.66 -3.34 1.14
CA ASN A 79 3.75 -2.42 1.82
C ASN A 79 4.11 -2.20 3.29
N SER A 80 4.52 -3.24 4.01
CA SER A 80 4.96 -3.14 5.42
C SER A 80 6.24 -2.32 5.55
N ILE A 81 7.23 -2.56 4.68
CA ILE A 81 8.48 -1.79 4.66
C ILE A 81 8.20 -0.32 4.32
N CYS A 82 7.37 -0.05 3.31
CA CYS A 82 6.98 1.31 2.93
C CYS A 82 6.32 2.06 4.10
N ASN A 83 5.43 1.41 4.86
CA ASN A 83 4.83 2.01 6.06
C ASN A 83 5.87 2.34 7.13
N ASN A 84 6.81 1.43 7.38
CA ASN A 84 7.86 1.65 8.38
C ASN A 84 8.74 2.85 7.99
N VAL A 85 9.17 2.92 6.73
CA VAL A 85 9.97 4.04 6.22
C VAL A 85 9.18 5.35 6.31
N LEU A 86 7.91 5.36 5.94
CA LEU A 86 7.05 6.54 6.06
C LEU A 86 6.92 7.00 7.52
N MET A 87 6.75 6.08 8.48
CA MET A 87 6.69 6.42 9.90
C MET A 87 8.03 6.94 10.44
N GLU A 88 9.16 6.43 9.94
CA GLU A 88 10.49 6.97 10.25
C GLU A 88 10.63 8.42 9.76
N GLN A 89 10.15 8.74 8.55
CA GLN A 89 10.13 10.11 8.04
C GLN A 89 9.29 11.04 8.90
N TYR A 90 8.10 10.63 9.33
CA TYR A 90 7.28 11.45 10.24
C TYR A 90 7.97 11.71 11.58
N ARG A 91 8.64 10.71 12.16
CA ARG A 91 9.40 10.88 13.42
C ARG A 91 10.57 11.82 13.24
N THR A 92 11.25 11.79 12.09
CA THR A 92 12.36 12.69 11.79
C THR A 92 11.88 14.11 11.59
N ALA A 93 10.79 14.31 10.85
CA ALA A 93 10.17 15.62 10.65
C ALA A 93 9.69 16.21 11.98
N SER A 94 9.02 15.43 12.83
CA SER A 94 8.55 15.86 14.15
C SER A 94 9.68 16.22 15.13
N ARG A 95 10.91 15.72 14.92
CA ARG A 95 12.09 16.09 15.73
C ARG A 95 12.80 17.33 15.21
N ALA A 96 12.62 17.65 13.92
CA ALA A 96 13.29 18.78 13.28
C ALA A 96 12.51 20.10 13.40
N GLU A 97 11.24 20.08 13.76
CA GLU A 97 10.42 21.26 14.01
C GLU A 97 10.13 21.39 15.52
N PRO A 98 10.61 22.47 16.20
CA PRO A 98 10.03 22.90 17.46
C PRO A 98 8.66 23.51 17.17
N LEU A 99 7.60 22.86 17.65
CA LEU A 99 6.23 23.34 17.84
C LEU A 99 5.93 24.77 17.33
N GLU A 100 5.42 24.86 16.11
CA GLU A 100 4.45 25.91 15.78
C GLU A 100 3.19 25.22 15.28
N ASP A 101 2.10 25.50 15.99
CA ASP A 101 0.76 24.99 15.72
C ASP A 101 0.30 25.33 14.31
N GLY A 102 -0.25 24.34 13.61
CA GLY A 102 -1.24 24.58 12.58
C GLY A 102 -0.79 24.63 11.13
N ALA A 103 -0.32 23.51 10.57
CA ALA A 103 -0.39 23.33 9.12
C ALA A 103 -0.57 21.83 8.75
N ALA A 104 -1.69 21.28 9.13
CA ALA A 104 -2.27 20.17 8.39
C ALA A 104 -2.81 20.74 7.06
N GLY A 105 -2.14 20.47 5.97
CA GLY A 105 -2.69 20.72 4.66
C GLY A 105 -2.22 21.98 3.95
N ARG A 106 -1.46 21.78 2.88
CA ARG A 106 -1.38 22.55 1.63
C ARG A 106 0.02 22.42 1.05
N LEU A 107 0.25 22.19 -0.19
CA LEU A 107 -0.33 22.19 -1.54
C LEU A 107 0.71 21.59 -2.48
N VAL A 108 0.46 20.63 -3.24
CA VAL A 108 0.13 20.58 -4.65
C VAL A 108 0.45 21.85 -5.44
N GLU A 109 1.51 21.77 -6.25
CA GLU A 109 1.53 22.20 -7.63
C GLU A 109 2.80 21.69 -8.30
N ASP A 110 2.70 20.51 -8.86
CA ASP A 110 3.09 20.16 -10.22
C ASP A 110 2.36 18.85 -10.53
N GLY A 111 1.34 18.98 -11.38
CA GLY A 111 0.32 17.99 -11.56
C GLY A 111 0.84 16.71 -12.20
N PRO A 112 0.35 15.55 -11.77
CA PRO A 112 0.56 14.32 -12.48
C PRO A 112 0.01 14.45 -13.89
N ASN A 113 0.74 13.90 -14.86
CA ASN A 113 0.27 13.73 -16.23
C ASN A 113 -1.22 13.34 -16.25
N ALA A 114 -2.03 14.05 -17.06
CA ALA A 114 -3.49 13.91 -17.10
C ALA A 114 -3.95 12.44 -17.21
N LEU A 115 -3.18 11.58 -17.88
CA LEU A 115 -3.45 10.14 -18.02
C LEU A 115 -3.31 9.41 -16.67
N SER A 116 -2.30 9.74 -15.86
CA SER A 116 -2.12 9.11 -14.54
C SER A 116 -3.18 9.56 -13.52
N MET A 117 -3.71 10.78 -13.65
CA MET A 117 -4.84 11.27 -12.86
C MET A 117 -6.13 10.53 -13.20
N VAL A 118 -6.42 10.33 -14.48
CA VAL A 118 -7.62 9.60 -14.93
C VAL A 118 -7.59 8.15 -14.44
N ILE A 119 -6.44 7.48 -14.53
CA ILE A 119 -6.27 6.09 -14.02
C ILE A 119 -6.42 6.04 -12.50
N ALA A 120 -5.85 7.00 -11.78
CA ALA A 120 -5.97 7.07 -10.33
C ALA A 120 -7.42 7.33 -9.88
N ASP A 121 -8.14 8.22 -10.56
CA ASP A 121 -9.55 8.53 -10.27
C ASP A 121 -10.46 7.35 -10.59
N ASP A 122 -10.22 6.66 -11.70
CA ASP A 122 -10.99 5.47 -12.06
C ASP A 122 -10.79 4.33 -11.05
N THR A 123 -9.55 4.13 -10.61
CA THR A 123 -9.24 3.14 -9.56
C THR A 123 -9.86 3.54 -8.22
N ARG A 124 -9.79 4.80 -7.81
CA ARG A 124 -10.44 5.30 -6.58
C ARG A 124 -11.95 5.12 -6.63
N ARG A 125 -12.57 5.39 -7.78
CA ARG A 125 -14.00 5.21 -8.00
C ARG A 125 -14.39 3.73 -7.85
N VAL A 126 -13.64 2.82 -8.48
CA VAL A 126 -13.88 1.38 -8.37
C VAL A 126 -13.71 0.89 -6.93
N VAL A 127 -12.66 1.32 -6.23
CA VAL A 127 -12.44 0.97 -4.83
C VAL A 127 -13.59 1.45 -3.95
N ARG A 128 -14.06 2.69 -4.10
CA ARG A 128 -15.23 3.21 -3.38
C ARG A 128 -16.48 2.39 -3.66
N GLN A 129 -16.78 2.13 -4.92
CA GLN A 129 -17.94 1.32 -5.31
C GLN A 129 -17.89 -0.10 -4.74
N VAL A 130 -16.71 -0.70 -4.65
CA VAL A 130 -16.54 -2.02 -4.04
C VAL A 130 -16.72 -1.95 -2.52
N LEU A 131 -16.17 -0.91 -1.86
CA LEU A 131 -16.37 -0.68 -0.43
C LEU A 131 -17.84 -0.50 -0.08
N ASP A 132 -18.60 0.25 -0.90
CA ASP A 132 -20.04 0.49 -0.70
C ASP A 132 -20.88 -0.78 -0.82
N ARG A 133 -20.40 -1.80 -1.54
CA ARG A 133 -21.05 -3.10 -1.68
C ARG A 133 -20.69 -4.11 -0.58
N LEU A 134 -19.70 -3.81 0.23
CA LEU A 134 -19.40 -4.64 1.40
C LEU A 134 -20.47 -4.47 2.47
N ASN A 135 -20.61 -5.50 3.32
CA ASN A 135 -21.35 -5.32 4.55
C ASN A 135 -20.73 -4.22 5.41
N GLU A 136 -21.52 -3.57 6.22
CA GLU A 136 -21.10 -2.40 7.00
C GLU A 136 -19.89 -2.68 7.91
N ARG A 137 -19.87 -3.86 8.55
CA ARG A 137 -18.78 -4.28 9.44
C ARG A 137 -17.46 -4.41 8.70
N ASP A 138 -17.44 -5.10 7.55
CA ASP A 138 -16.23 -5.30 6.76
C ASP A 138 -15.75 -3.97 6.17
N ARG A 139 -16.67 -3.12 5.70
CA ARG A 139 -16.39 -1.79 5.18
C ARG A 139 -15.75 -0.91 6.24
N SER A 140 -16.38 -0.77 7.40
CA SER A 140 -15.87 0.07 8.50
C SER A 140 -14.49 -0.41 8.97
N LEU A 141 -14.30 -1.73 9.06
CA LEU A 141 -13.02 -2.32 9.45
C LEU A 141 -11.91 -2.02 8.43
N LEU A 142 -12.18 -2.15 7.13
CA LEU A 142 -11.20 -1.83 6.09
C LEU A 142 -10.93 -0.33 6.02
N GLN A 143 -11.93 0.52 6.20
CA GLN A 143 -11.76 1.97 6.27
C GLN A 143 -10.87 2.37 7.44
N ALA A 144 -11.20 1.94 8.66
CA ALA A 144 -10.43 2.26 9.86
C ALA A 144 -8.95 1.86 9.74
N VAL A 145 -8.68 0.64 9.24
CA VAL A 145 -7.29 0.12 9.22
C VAL A 145 -6.49 0.57 7.99
N PHE A 146 -7.13 0.74 6.81
CA PHE A 146 -6.42 0.97 5.55
C PHE A 146 -6.59 2.37 4.95
N LEU A 147 -7.67 3.07 5.25
CA LEU A 147 -7.88 4.44 4.77
C LEU A 147 -7.60 5.48 5.85
N GLU A 148 -8.07 5.25 7.07
CA GLU A 148 -7.85 6.13 8.21
C GLU A 148 -6.54 5.81 8.94
N GLU A 149 -5.93 4.66 8.65
CA GLU A 149 -4.67 4.16 9.26
C GLU A 149 -4.67 4.17 10.80
N ARG A 150 -5.84 3.94 11.39
CA ARG A 150 -6.00 3.91 12.84
C ARG A 150 -5.13 2.82 13.46
N ASP A 151 -4.66 3.10 14.66
CA ASP A 151 -3.88 2.12 15.42
C ASP A 151 -4.70 0.85 15.67
N LYS A 152 -4.08 -0.31 15.43
CA LYS A 152 -4.78 -1.60 15.54
C LYS A 152 -5.20 -1.93 16.97
N ASP A 153 -4.47 -1.44 17.98
CA ASP A 153 -4.86 -1.65 19.39
C ASP A 153 -6.06 -0.79 19.74
N GLU A 154 -6.18 0.40 19.14
CA GLU A 154 -7.36 1.24 19.23
C GLU A 154 -8.57 0.55 18.61
N VAL A 155 -8.42 0.03 17.39
CA VAL A 155 -9.48 -0.73 16.69
C VAL A 155 -9.86 -1.99 17.47
N CYS A 156 -8.89 -2.69 18.06
CA CYS A 156 -9.16 -3.85 18.93
C CYS A 156 -9.99 -3.46 20.15
N ARG A 157 -9.66 -2.35 20.80
CA ARG A 157 -10.40 -1.87 21.98
C ARG A 157 -11.84 -1.48 21.63
N GLU A 158 -12.02 -0.80 20.50
CA GLU A 158 -13.34 -0.36 20.02
C GLU A 158 -14.24 -1.56 19.65
N LEU A 159 -13.67 -2.57 19.01
CA LEU A 159 -14.40 -3.78 18.62
C LEU A 159 -14.53 -4.82 19.74
N GLY A 160 -13.87 -4.62 20.89
CA GLY A 160 -13.82 -5.57 21.98
C GLY A 160 -13.15 -6.90 21.60
N VAL A 161 -12.11 -6.87 20.77
CA VAL A 161 -11.43 -8.06 20.26
C VAL A 161 -9.92 -7.98 20.51
N ASP A 162 -9.27 -9.14 20.51
CA ASP A 162 -7.80 -9.22 20.55
C ASP A 162 -7.18 -9.04 19.16
N ARG A 163 -5.84 -8.92 19.11
CA ARG A 163 -5.06 -8.76 17.88
C ARG A 163 -5.19 -9.95 16.93
N ASP A 164 -5.31 -11.16 17.44
CA ASP A 164 -5.41 -12.36 16.62
C ASP A 164 -6.78 -12.46 15.97
N TYR A 165 -7.83 -12.14 16.70
CA TYR A 165 -9.18 -12.11 16.15
C TYR A 165 -9.34 -10.93 15.17
N LEU A 166 -8.76 -9.75 15.42
CA LEU A 166 -8.71 -8.65 14.46
C LEU A 166 -8.06 -9.11 13.14
N ARG A 167 -6.97 -9.89 13.22
CA ARG A 167 -6.31 -10.44 12.03
C ARG A 167 -7.25 -11.34 11.21
N VAL A 168 -8.05 -12.17 11.88
CA VAL A 168 -9.06 -13.02 11.23
C VAL A 168 -10.14 -12.17 10.56
N LEU A 169 -10.65 -11.16 11.26
CA LEU A 169 -11.66 -10.24 10.71
C LEU A 169 -11.15 -9.52 9.48
N LEU A 170 -9.93 -8.97 9.55
CA LEU A 170 -9.28 -8.31 8.41
C LEU A 170 -9.04 -9.26 7.24
N HIS A 171 -8.68 -10.51 7.50
CA HIS A 171 -8.51 -11.52 6.45
C HIS A 171 -9.83 -11.78 5.72
N ARG A 172 -10.92 -11.93 6.45
CA ARG A 172 -12.27 -12.12 5.88
C ARG A 172 -12.74 -10.91 5.08
N ALA A 173 -12.64 -9.71 5.66
CA ALA A 173 -13.02 -8.47 5.00
C ALA A 173 -12.24 -8.23 3.68
N LYS A 174 -10.92 -8.50 3.69
CA LYS A 174 -10.10 -8.47 2.46
C LYS A 174 -10.54 -9.50 1.43
N GLY A 175 -10.94 -10.69 1.88
CA GLY A 175 -11.48 -11.74 0.99
C GLY A 175 -12.76 -11.29 0.30
N SER A 176 -13.70 -10.74 1.06
CA SER A 176 -14.96 -10.16 0.56
C SER A 176 -14.70 -9.03 -0.44
N PHE A 177 -13.81 -8.11 -0.09
CA PHE A 177 -13.39 -7.00 -0.97
C PHE A 177 -12.81 -7.53 -2.29
N ARG A 178 -11.86 -8.47 -2.22
CA ARG A 178 -11.20 -9.04 -3.39
C ARG A 178 -12.20 -9.74 -4.33
N ALA A 179 -13.15 -10.49 -3.78
CA ALA A 179 -14.19 -11.17 -4.55
C ALA A 179 -15.09 -10.17 -5.32
N LEU A 180 -15.49 -9.07 -4.68
CA LEU A 180 -16.29 -8.02 -5.32
C LEU A 180 -15.48 -7.24 -6.36
N TYR A 181 -14.23 -6.91 -6.04
CA TYR A 181 -13.34 -6.20 -6.94
C TYR A 181 -13.07 -6.99 -8.23
N SER A 182 -12.80 -8.29 -8.13
CA SER A 182 -12.58 -9.17 -9.28
C SER A 182 -13.82 -9.25 -10.18
N LYS A 183 -15.02 -9.31 -9.61
CA LYS A 183 -16.27 -9.29 -10.39
C LYS A 183 -16.46 -7.97 -11.14
N GLN A 184 -16.10 -6.85 -10.53
CA GLN A 184 -16.26 -5.53 -11.14
C GLN A 184 -15.16 -5.25 -12.20
N ALA A 185 -13.93 -5.69 -11.98
CA ALA A 185 -12.83 -5.58 -12.94
C ALA A 185 -13.02 -6.51 -14.15
N GLY A 186 -13.50 -7.75 -13.93
CA GLY A 186 -13.78 -8.72 -15.00
C GLY A 186 -14.96 -8.35 -15.90
N GLY A 187 -15.92 -7.56 -15.41
CA GLY A 187 -17.05 -7.07 -16.20
C GLY A 187 -16.71 -5.93 -17.19
N ARG A 188 -15.50 -5.36 -17.12
CA ARG A 188 -15.05 -4.26 -17.99
C ARG A 188 -14.25 -4.71 -19.22
N THR A 189 -13.98 -6.01 -19.36
CA THR A 189 -13.18 -6.54 -20.49
C THR A 189 -14.03 -6.94 -21.70
N LEU A 190 -15.34 -6.66 -21.68
CA LEU A 190 -16.26 -6.98 -22.77
C LEU A 190 -17.03 -5.72 -23.23
N HIS A 191 -16.31 -4.70 -23.71
CA HIS A 191 -16.87 -3.73 -24.66
C HIS A 191 -15.73 -3.05 -25.42
#